data_862de1de8179d20c49c24f0aef8223f3
#
_entry.id   862de1de8179d20c49c24f0aef8223f3
#
_cell.length_a   1.000
_cell.length_b   1.000
_cell.length_c   1.000
_cell.angle_alpha   90.00
_cell.angle_beta   90.00
_cell.angle_gamma   90.00
#
_symmetry.space_group_name_H-M   'P 1'
#
loop_
_entity.id
_entity.type
_entity.pdbx_description
1 polymer ?
#
loop_
_entity_poly.entity_id
_entity_poly.type
_entity_poly.pdbx_seq_one_letter_code
_entity_poly.pdbx_strand_id
1 'polypeptide(L)'
;MDEIIKKLKNKQNLSFEESKSAFEDMMTGKVKENQIYDFLTFSSAKGETSDEIAGGVYILRDKATTVNAPDNTIDTCGTGGDGKNTLNISTAAALLLSSFGVKVAKHGNKSVSSKCGSADVLEKL
;
A
#
# COMPACT_ATOMS: atom_id res chain seq x y z
N MET A 1 17.58 -9.00 7.84
CA MET A 1 16.23 -9.59 7.83
C MET A 1 16.02 -10.66 8.90
N ASP A 2 16.86 -11.69 9.05
CA ASP A 2 16.62 -12.81 9.99
C ASP A 2 16.48 -12.37 11.48
N GLU A 3 17.30 -11.42 11.93
CA GLU A 3 17.16 -10.88 13.30
C GLU A 3 15.84 -10.10 13.50
N ILE A 4 15.36 -9.41 12.46
CA ILE A 4 14.09 -8.70 12.48
C ILE A 4 12.93 -9.70 12.58
N ILE A 5 12.94 -10.75 11.76
CA ILE A 5 11.94 -11.81 11.80
C ILE A 5 11.94 -12.50 13.18
N LYS A 6 13.12 -12.76 13.75
CA LYS A 6 13.23 -13.34 15.10
C LYS A 6 12.61 -12.46 16.19
N LYS A 7 12.82 -11.12 16.11
CA LYS A 7 12.15 -10.17 17.02
C LYS A 7 10.63 -10.26 16.89
N LEU A 8 10.11 -10.16 15.67
CA LEU A 8 8.67 -10.22 15.40
C LEU A 8 8.04 -11.55 15.88
N LYS A 9 8.71 -12.68 15.64
CA LYS A 9 8.27 -14.01 16.13
C LYS A 9 8.17 -14.05 17.66
N ASN A 10 9.05 -13.34 18.35
CA ASN A 10 9.02 -13.18 19.80
C ASN A 10 8.07 -12.05 20.28
N LYS A 11 7.22 -11.53 19.41
CA LYS A 11 6.30 -10.41 19.65
C LYS A 11 6.98 -9.13 20.15
N GLN A 12 8.24 -8.93 19.79
CA GLN A 12 8.99 -7.71 20.08
C GLN A 12 8.72 -6.67 19.01
N ASN A 13 8.56 -5.42 19.42
CA ASN A 13 8.39 -4.30 18.50
C ASN A 13 9.71 -3.96 17.81
N LEU A 14 9.61 -3.52 16.56
CA LEU A 14 10.73 -2.92 15.84
C LEU A 14 10.76 -1.42 16.11
N SER A 15 11.95 -0.86 16.11
CA SER A 15 12.12 0.59 16.02
C SER A 15 11.80 1.10 14.61
N PHE A 16 11.63 2.41 14.47
CA PHE A 16 11.48 3.07 13.18
C PHE A 16 12.61 2.69 12.21
N GLU A 17 13.87 2.73 12.65
CA GLU A 17 15.03 2.42 11.80
C GLU A 17 15.10 0.94 11.42
N GLU A 18 14.71 0.03 12.31
CA GLU A 18 14.64 -1.40 11.99
C GLU A 18 13.55 -1.70 10.96
N SER A 19 12.37 -1.10 11.11
CA SER A 19 11.30 -1.22 10.12
C SER A 19 11.72 -0.63 8.78
N LYS A 20 12.27 0.58 8.79
CA LYS A 20 12.82 1.23 7.60
C LYS A 20 13.83 0.34 6.87
N SER A 21 14.80 -0.24 7.60
CA SER A 21 15.79 -1.14 7.02
C SER A 21 15.17 -2.39 6.41
N ALA A 22 14.18 -2.98 7.09
CA ALA A 22 13.47 -4.16 6.58
C ALA A 22 12.72 -3.86 5.27
N PHE A 23 11.99 -2.75 5.22
CA PHE A 23 11.29 -2.31 4.01
C PHE A 23 12.25 -1.95 2.87
N GLU A 24 13.39 -1.31 3.17
CA GLU A 24 14.43 -1.05 2.16
C GLU A 24 14.95 -2.35 1.53
N ASP A 25 15.27 -3.35 2.35
CA ASP A 25 15.74 -4.64 1.86
C ASP A 25 14.68 -5.38 1.03
N MET A 26 13.40 -5.32 1.43
CA MET A 26 12.29 -5.88 0.67
C MET A 26 12.09 -5.17 -0.67
N MET A 27 12.05 -3.84 -0.67
CA MET A 27 11.80 -3.04 -1.87
C MET A 27 12.96 -3.07 -2.88
N THR A 28 14.17 -3.38 -2.42
CA THR A 28 15.35 -3.54 -3.28
C THR A 28 15.64 -4.98 -3.69
N GLY A 29 14.77 -5.93 -3.33
CA GLY A 29 14.89 -7.35 -3.70
C GLY A 29 16.06 -8.09 -3.02
N LYS A 30 16.56 -7.58 -1.90
CA LYS A 30 17.68 -8.21 -1.16
C LYS A 30 17.24 -9.36 -0.27
N VAL A 31 15.94 -9.60 -0.14
CA VAL A 31 15.36 -10.64 0.72
C VAL A 31 14.62 -11.68 -0.11
N LYS A 32 14.54 -12.89 0.42
CA LYS A 32 13.82 -14.00 -0.21
C LYS A 32 12.32 -13.88 0.07
N GLU A 33 11.49 -14.46 -0.80
CA GLU A 33 10.02 -14.46 -0.65
C GLU A 33 9.56 -15.04 0.69
N ASN A 34 10.18 -16.12 1.16
CA ASN A 34 9.83 -16.71 2.46
C ASN A 34 10.12 -15.76 3.63
N GLN A 35 11.16 -14.92 3.54
CA GLN A 35 11.46 -13.92 4.57
C GLN A 35 10.43 -12.78 4.54
N ILE A 36 9.94 -12.38 3.35
CA ILE A 36 8.85 -11.41 3.22
C ILE A 36 7.57 -11.99 3.84
N TYR A 37 7.25 -13.24 3.52
CA TYR A 37 6.10 -13.92 4.08
C TYR A 37 6.16 -13.97 5.62
N ASP A 38 7.28 -14.39 6.18
CA ASP A 38 7.50 -14.47 7.62
C ASP A 38 7.39 -13.08 8.29
N PHE A 39 8.01 -12.06 7.70
CA PHE A 39 7.93 -10.69 8.18
C PHE A 39 6.47 -10.21 8.27
N LEU A 40 5.71 -10.34 7.19
CA LEU A 40 4.30 -9.91 7.14
C LEU A 40 3.43 -10.71 8.12
N THR A 41 3.63 -12.03 8.17
CA THR A 41 2.86 -12.93 9.05
C THR A 41 3.09 -12.60 10.52
N PHE A 42 4.34 -12.46 10.94
CA PHE A 42 4.65 -12.19 12.35
C PHE A 42 4.36 -10.74 12.75
N SER A 43 4.51 -9.77 11.83
CA SER A 43 4.06 -8.39 12.06
C SER A 43 2.56 -8.33 12.32
N SER A 44 1.77 -8.92 11.44
CA SER A 44 0.31 -8.95 11.57
C SER A 44 -0.14 -9.71 12.82
N ALA A 45 0.48 -10.86 13.14
CA ALA A 45 0.15 -11.63 14.34
C ALA A 45 0.51 -10.92 15.66
N LYS A 46 1.49 -10.02 15.63
CA LYS A 46 1.88 -9.19 16.77
C LYS A 46 0.96 -7.96 16.89
N GLY A 47 0.55 -7.39 15.78
CA GLY A 47 -0.01 -6.04 15.65
C GLY A 47 1.10 -4.99 15.47
N GLU A 48 0.98 -4.17 14.44
CA GLU A 48 1.97 -3.17 14.07
C GLU A 48 1.93 -1.96 15.01
N THR A 49 3.09 -1.41 15.33
CA THR A 49 3.21 -0.14 16.07
C THR A 49 3.29 1.06 15.10
N SER A 50 3.07 2.26 15.62
CA SER A 50 3.22 3.51 14.84
C SER A 50 4.62 3.67 14.24
N ASP A 51 5.67 3.29 14.97
CA ASP A 51 7.05 3.39 14.49
C ASP A 51 7.32 2.40 13.36
N GLU A 52 6.78 1.19 13.46
CA GLU A 52 6.88 0.16 12.41
C GLU A 52 6.18 0.61 11.13
N ILE A 53 4.97 1.14 11.26
CA ILE A 53 4.22 1.69 10.13
C ILE A 53 4.95 2.89 9.52
N ALA A 54 5.42 3.81 10.34
CA ALA A 54 6.12 5.01 9.88
C ALA A 54 7.41 4.67 9.12
N GLY A 55 8.20 3.69 9.61
CA GLY A 55 9.41 3.22 8.94
C GLY A 55 9.12 2.62 7.55
N GLY A 56 8.08 1.80 7.47
CA GLY A 56 7.61 1.23 6.19
C GLY A 56 7.13 2.30 5.21
N VAL A 57 6.27 3.21 5.68
CA VAL A 57 5.74 4.33 4.87
C VAL A 57 6.86 5.22 4.34
N TYR A 58 7.88 5.49 5.16
CA TYR A 58 9.04 6.29 4.75
C TYR A 58 9.69 5.71 3.48
N ILE A 59 9.98 4.42 3.46
CA ILE A 59 10.62 3.75 2.32
C ILE A 59 9.67 3.63 1.13
N LEU A 60 8.41 3.28 1.36
CA LEU A 60 7.43 3.18 0.27
C LEU A 60 7.27 4.52 -0.46
N ARG A 61 7.28 5.64 0.26
CA ARG A 61 7.24 6.98 -0.35
C ARG A 61 8.54 7.34 -1.07
N ASP A 62 9.70 6.97 -0.52
CA ASP A 62 11.00 7.21 -1.15
C ASP A 62 11.13 6.44 -2.48
N LYS A 63 10.63 5.21 -2.54
CA LYS A 63 10.69 4.35 -3.74
C LYS A 63 9.52 4.55 -4.70
N ALA A 64 8.50 5.30 -4.32
CA ALA A 64 7.34 5.53 -5.18
C ALA A 64 7.71 6.36 -6.42
N THR A 65 7.19 5.95 -7.58
CA THR A 65 7.23 6.78 -8.78
C THR A 65 6.29 7.96 -8.59
N THR A 66 6.85 9.16 -8.53
CA THR A 66 6.06 10.37 -8.33
C THR A 66 5.34 10.78 -9.61
N VAL A 67 4.12 11.27 -9.47
CA VAL A 67 3.32 11.86 -10.56
C VAL A 67 3.28 13.37 -10.34
N ASN A 68 3.59 14.13 -11.37
CA ASN A 68 3.43 15.58 -11.31
C ASN A 68 1.96 15.94 -11.53
N ALA A 69 1.23 16.17 -10.44
CA ALA A 69 -0.17 16.54 -10.48
C ALA A 69 -0.31 18.07 -10.26
N PRO A 70 -1.24 18.75 -11.00
CA PRO A 70 -1.52 20.15 -10.77
C PRO A 70 -1.99 20.44 -9.34
N ASP A 71 -1.80 21.66 -8.86
CA ASP A 71 -2.34 22.12 -7.58
C ASP A 71 -3.87 21.90 -7.52
N ASN A 72 -4.37 21.64 -6.32
CA ASN A 72 -5.76 21.31 -6.06
C ASN A 72 -6.26 20.03 -6.75
N THR A 73 -5.35 19.10 -7.03
CA THR A 73 -5.72 17.75 -7.47
C THR A 73 -6.12 16.92 -6.25
N ILE A 74 -7.20 16.16 -6.39
CA ILE A 74 -7.66 15.22 -5.34
C ILE A 74 -7.44 13.77 -5.74
N ASP A 75 -7.36 12.90 -4.75
CA ASP A 75 -7.43 11.44 -4.92
C ASP A 75 -8.71 10.91 -4.26
N THR A 76 -9.39 9.98 -4.92
CA THR A 76 -10.58 9.30 -4.41
C THR A 76 -10.28 7.85 -4.01
N CYS A 77 -9.02 7.54 -3.75
CA CYS A 77 -8.58 6.18 -3.43
C CYS A 77 -9.23 5.66 -2.15
N GLY A 78 -9.74 4.43 -2.24
CA GLY A 78 -10.11 3.60 -1.09
C GLY A 78 -9.10 2.46 -0.94
N THR A 79 -8.92 1.95 0.26
CA THR A 79 -7.97 0.86 0.55
C THR A 79 -8.36 -0.45 -0.13
N GLY A 80 -9.65 -0.63 -0.47
CA GLY A 80 -10.15 -1.89 -1.05
C GLY A 80 -10.11 -3.05 -0.05
N GLY A 81 -10.28 -4.26 -0.57
CA GLY A 81 -10.08 -5.49 0.23
C GLY A 81 -11.14 -5.76 1.31
N ASP A 82 -12.27 -5.06 1.30
CA ASP A 82 -13.34 -5.24 2.31
C ASP A 82 -14.20 -6.51 2.10
N GLY A 83 -13.94 -7.26 1.04
CA GLY A 83 -14.63 -8.50 0.72
C GLY A 83 -16.12 -8.34 0.34
N LYS A 84 -16.63 -7.12 0.22
CA LYS A 84 -18.05 -6.85 0.02
C LYS A 84 -18.52 -6.94 -1.44
N ASN A 85 -17.62 -7.15 -2.40
CA ASN A 85 -17.93 -7.23 -3.85
C ASN A 85 -18.82 -6.08 -4.37
N THR A 86 -18.62 -4.87 -3.84
CA THR A 86 -19.36 -3.68 -4.24
C THR A 86 -18.82 -3.11 -5.56
N LEU A 87 -19.55 -2.16 -6.13
CA LEU A 87 -19.09 -1.39 -7.29
C LEU A 87 -17.81 -0.62 -6.95
N ASN A 88 -16.99 -0.32 -7.97
CA ASN A 88 -15.82 0.55 -7.84
C ASN A 88 -16.24 2.01 -7.58
N ILE A 89 -16.79 2.26 -6.38
CA ILE A 89 -17.37 3.56 -5.99
C ILE A 89 -16.33 4.68 -6.14
N SER A 90 -15.09 4.44 -5.73
CA SER A 90 -14.03 5.44 -5.84
C SER A 90 -13.68 5.79 -7.30
N THR A 91 -13.80 4.83 -8.23
CA THR A 91 -13.59 5.10 -9.66
C THR A 91 -14.77 5.86 -10.25
N ALA A 92 -16.00 5.47 -9.91
CA ALA A 92 -17.20 6.21 -10.33
C ALA A 92 -17.21 7.65 -9.80
N ALA A 93 -16.83 7.86 -8.55
CA ALA A 93 -16.67 9.18 -7.93
C ALA A 93 -15.61 10.01 -8.66
N ALA A 94 -14.46 9.41 -9.02
CA ALA A 94 -13.42 10.10 -9.77
C ALA A 94 -13.92 10.61 -11.12
N LEU A 95 -14.62 9.77 -11.89
CA LEU A 95 -15.17 10.13 -13.18
C LEU A 95 -16.24 11.23 -13.05
N LEU A 96 -17.11 11.10 -12.05
CA LEU A 96 -18.16 12.10 -11.79
C LEU A 96 -17.55 13.45 -11.41
N LEU A 97 -16.59 13.49 -10.50
CA LEU A 97 -15.90 14.72 -10.09
C LEU A 97 -15.15 15.36 -11.27
N SER A 98 -14.51 14.55 -12.10
CA SER A 98 -13.83 15.06 -13.30
C SER A 98 -14.81 15.70 -14.29
N SER A 99 -16.03 15.17 -14.39
CA SER A 99 -17.08 15.77 -15.24
C SER A 99 -17.54 17.17 -14.77
N PHE A 100 -17.33 17.49 -13.50
CA PHE A 100 -17.54 18.81 -12.92
C PHE A 100 -16.29 19.72 -12.96
N GLY A 101 -15.24 19.30 -13.65
CA GLY A 101 -14.01 20.08 -13.79
C GLY A 101 -13.03 19.95 -12.61
N VAL A 102 -13.26 19.02 -11.67
CA VAL A 102 -12.33 18.74 -10.59
C VAL A 102 -11.15 17.93 -11.13
N LYS A 103 -9.93 18.37 -10.81
CA LYS A 103 -8.72 17.62 -11.19
C LYS A 103 -8.57 16.41 -10.27
N VAL A 104 -8.52 15.21 -10.84
CA VAL A 104 -8.40 13.94 -10.09
C VAL A 104 -7.17 13.19 -10.54
N ALA A 105 -6.27 12.86 -9.61
CA ALA A 105 -5.17 11.94 -9.81
C ALA A 105 -5.47 10.68 -8.97
N LYS A 106 -6.13 9.70 -9.60
CA LYS A 106 -6.62 8.55 -8.89
C LYS A 106 -5.56 7.47 -8.74
N HIS A 107 -5.26 7.11 -7.49
CA HIS A 107 -4.58 5.85 -7.19
C HIS A 107 -5.51 4.68 -7.51
N GLY A 108 -5.00 3.67 -8.18
CA GLY A 108 -5.77 2.48 -8.53
C GLY A 108 -4.91 1.23 -8.59
N ASN A 109 -5.55 0.07 -8.51
CA ASN A 109 -4.89 -1.22 -8.64
C ASN A 109 -5.77 -2.21 -9.39
N LYS A 110 -5.15 -3.28 -9.88
CA LYS A 110 -5.88 -4.45 -10.38
C LYS A 110 -6.60 -5.16 -9.24
N SER A 111 -7.66 -5.89 -9.58
CA SER A 111 -8.48 -6.56 -8.56
C SER A 111 -7.67 -7.56 -7.73
N VAL A 112 -7.83 -7.50 -6.41
CA VAL A 112 -7.32 -8.49 -5.45
C VAL A 112 -8.47 -9.34 -4.88
N SER A 113 -9.59 -8.71 -4.55
CA SER A 113 -10.73 -9.37 -3.89
C SER A 113 -12.04 -9.24 -4.66
N SER A 114 -12.18 -8.27 -5.55
CA SER A 114 -13.38 -8.06 -6.39
C SER A 114 -13.19 -8.63 -7.79
N LYS A 115 -14.29 -8.73 -8.57
CA LYS A 115 -14.24 -9.21 -9.95
C LYS A 115 -13.55 -8.24 -10.92
N CYS A 116 -13.37 -6.97 -10.52
CA CYS A 116 -12.79 -5.93 -11.36
C CYS A 116 -12.21 -4.83 -10.48
N GLY A 117 -10.92 -4.56 -10.60
CA GLY A 117 -10.21 -3.47 -9.93
C GLY A 117 -10.42 -2.14 -10.65
N SER A 118 -10.00 -1.06 -10.02
CA SER A 118 -10.11 0.29 -10.61
C SER A 118 -9.25 0.45 -11.87
N ALA A 119 -8.06 -0.15 -11.89
CA ALA A 119 -7.20 -0.14 -13.08
C ALA A 119 -7.84 -0.95 -14.23
N ASP A 120 -8.48 -2.09 -13.91
CA ASP A 120 -9.14 -2.92 -14.92
C ASP A 120 -10.29 -2.17 -15.63
N VAL A 121 -11.01 -1.29 -14.92
CA VAL A 121 -12.05 -0.44 -15.50
C VAL A 121 -11.45 0.61 -16.43
N LEU A 122 -10.42 1.32 -15.96
CA LEU A 122 -9.80 2.41 -16.74
C LEU A 122 -9.04 1.91 -17.97
N GLU A 123 -8.51 0.69 -17.94
CA GLU A 123 -7.90 0.06 -19.12
C GLU A 123 -8.94 -0.29 -20.22
N LYS A 124 -10.23 -0.33 -19.88
CA LYS A 124 -11.31 -0.68 -20.82
C LYS A 124 -12.09 0.54 -21.36
N LEU A 125 -11.91 1.71 -20.75
CA LEU A 125 -12.47 2.98 -21.20
C LEU A 125 -11.54 3.68 -22.18
#